data_feecbc5c1f8042c57962d4b6b404160c
#
_entry.id   feecbc5c1f8042c57962d4b6b404160c
#
_cell.length_a   1.000
_cell.length_b   1.000
_cell.length_c   1.000
_cell.angle_alpha   90.00
_cell.angle_beta   90.00
_cell.angle_gamma   90.00
#
_symmetry.space_group_name_H-M   'P 1'
#
loop_
_entity.id
_entity.type
_entity.pdbx_description
1 polymer ?
#
loop_
_entity_poly.entity_id
_entity_poly.type
_entity_poly.pdbx_seq_one_letter_code
_entity_poly.pdbx_strand_id
1 'polypeptide(L)'
;MAARAFARLSPLGTVVALFVGLVLPQALLGLPVAAAAVGPLPALAILAAVGLVMTVAAAAEAEALIRDGDFRRHGGYFGRLVERFLGRRAAVAPDALAGIRTGASVLASYIGLSVTLAALTGIPRIAWGALILVAVAVLLLRGGMRIPAAVGAMLGLAALPLLAAIAALAIAHGGGDISPATDFSATALGTVVGVTAMLYIANVYVVQIAAETLPQAPDGRALMRGSAIGTLAITAIAGAWLLATSAALRPEDLTGEVGTVLGPLADQTGAAVAVLGAALTVLLLGLGIERTAVAVMRLVAERLPAARHRWAALAPLAVCLLGELLLAADAVTFAGVFGVAGVATNLLLAVALPLMLLLAARRGGDVEPGPGARVPLAGRPAVAWTIVGAAALALALFATVLADGAFERVAAAIGLAALAVTVALARRAGSFAPVAARS
;
A
#
# COMPACT_ATOMS: atom_id res chain seq x y z
N MET A 1 -7.77 16.65 20.43
CA MET A 1 -7.62 17.65 19.35
C MET A 1 -7.87 17.06 17.98
N ALA A 2 -7.26 15.95 17.60
CA ALA A 2 -7.43 15.33 16.26
C ALA A 2 -8.88 15.07 15.85
N ALA A 3 -9.69 14.40 16.70
CA ALA A 3 -11.09 14.13 16.42
C ALA A 3 -11.94 15.41 16.20
N ARG A 4 -11.60 16.50 16.88
CA ARG A 4 -12.29 17.80 16.69
C ARG A 4 -11.92 18.49 15.37
N ALA A 5 -10.73 18.26 14.84
CA ALA A 5 -10.33 18.81 13.55
C ALA A 5 -11.12 18.17 12.41
N PHE A 6 -11.27 16.83 12.42
CA PHE A 6 -12.08 16.10 11.44
C PHE A 6 -13.58 16.37 11.57
N ALA A 7 -14.10 16.61 12.79
CA ALA A 7 -15.51 16.92 13.02
C ALA A 7 -15.98 18.23 12.36
N ARG A 8 -15.06 19.09 11.91
CA ARG A 8 -15.38 20.33 11.17
C ARG A 8 -15.45 20.14 9.66
N LEU A 9 -15.00 19.01 9.15
CA LEU A 9 -15.01 18.71 7.72
C LEU A 9 -16.37 18.15 7.31
N SER A 10 -16.73 18.34 6.04
CA SER A 10 -17.85 17.59 5.46
C SER A 10 -17.52 16.09 5.47
N PRO A 11 -18.53 15.19 5.46
CA PRO A 11 -18.29 13.75 5.41
C PRO A 11 -17.34 13.34 4.27
N LEU A 12 -17.48 13.96 3.09
CA LEU A 12 -16.58 13.75 1.96
C LEU A 12 -15.16 14.22 2.28
N GLY A 13 -14.99 15.42 2.82
CA GLY A 13 -13.70 15.97 3.24
C GLY A 13 -13.02 15.10 4.29
N THR A 14 -13.79 14.56 5.23
CA THR A 14 -13.29 13.62 6.25
C THR A 14 -12.75 12.36 5.61
N VAL A 15 -13.49 11.73 4.69
CA VAL A 15 -13.03 10.53 3.98
C VAL A 15 -11.74 10.80 3.20
N VAL A 16 -11.69 11.88 2.43
CA VAL A 16 -10.49 12.23 1.64
C VAL A 16 -9.28 12.49 2.54
N ALA A 17 -9.46 13.25 3.62
CA ALA A 17 -8.38 13.56 4.56
C ALA A 17 -7.88 12.30 5.31
N LEU A 18 -8.79 11.43 5.76
CA LEU A 18 -8.44 10.16 6.35
C LEU A 18 -7.72 9.27 5.33
N PHE A 19 -8.23 9.21 4.09
CA PHE A 19 -7.64 8.38 3.04
C PHE A 19 -6.21 8.83 2.73
N VAL A 20 -6.00 10.09 2.41
CA VAL A 20 -4.66 10.63 2.14
C VAL A 20 -3.74 10.45 3.35
N GLY A 21 -4.18 10.81 4.55
CA GLY A 21 -3.34 10.76 5.74
C GLY A 21 -3.04 9.34 6.25
N LEU A 22 -3.93 8.36 6.03
CA LEU A 22 -3.68 6.97 6.43
C LEU A 22 -2.91 6.20 5.36
N VAL A 23 -3.19 6.47 4.08
CA VAL A 23 -2.63 5.74 2.95
C VAL A 23 -1.36 6.39 2.43
N LEU A 24 -1.01 7.67 2.84
CA LEU A 24 0.19 8.32 2.31
C LEU A 24 1.39 7.37 2.43
N PRO A 25 1.90 6.90 1.28
CA PRO A 25 2.55 5.61 1.26
C PRO A 25 4.03 5.70 1.55
N GLN A 26 4.51 4.76 2.33
CA GLN A 26 5.94 4.51 2.54
C GLN A 26 6.69 4.32 1.21
N ALA A 27 6.06 3.61 0.26
CA ALA A 27 6.59 3.34 -1.07
C ALA A 27 6.83 4.61 -1.92
N LEU A 28 6.26 5.77 -1.53
CA LEU A 28 6.49 7.06 -2.18
C LEU A 28 7.98 7.41 -2.26
N LEU A 29 8.72 7.14 -1.18
CA LEU A 29 10.15 7.44 -1.09
C LEU A 29 11.02 6.52 -1.96
N GLY A 30 10.50 5.35 -2.34
CA GLY A 30 11.17 4.40 -3.25
C GLY A 30 10.78 4.56 -4.71
N LEU A 31 9.70 5.31 -5.01
CA LEU A 31 9.22 5.45 -6.38
C LEU A 31 10.25 6.07 -7.34
N PRO A 32 10.98 7.15 -6.99
CA PRO A 32 12.01 7.68 -7.87
C PRO A 32 13.18 6.72 -8.09
N VAL A 33 13.57 5.95 -7.05
CA VAL A 33 14.60 4.92 -7.16
C VAL A 33 14.16 3.81 -8.14
N ALA A 34 12.93 3.33 -8.00
CA ALA A 34 12.38 2.35 -8.93
C ALA A 34 12.26 2.91 -10.37
N ALA A 35 11.90 4.19 -10.49
CA ALA A 35 11.73 4.86 -11.78
C ALA A 35 13.05 5.11 -12.53
N ALA A 36 14.20 5.13 -11.84
CA ALA A 36 15.49 5.41 -12.45
C ALA A 36 15.80 4.50 -13.64
N ALA A 37 15.43 3.23 -13.56
CA ALA A 37 15.70 2.25 -14.62
C ALA A 37 14.80 2.37 -15.88
N VAL A 38 13.69 3.10 -15.81
CA VAL A 38 12.78 3.30 -16.97
C VAL A 38 12.66 4.77 -17.36
N GLY A 39 13.14 5.67 -16.52
CA GLY A 39 12.98 7.10 -16.64
C GLY A 39 11.65 7.63 -16.05
N PRO A 40 11.61 8.91 -15.69
CA PRO A 40 10.48 9.50 -14.96
C PRO A 40 9.20 9.58 -15.79
N LEU A 41 9.26 9.83 -17.09
CA LEU A 41 8.06 9.93 -17.94
C LEU A 41 7.34 8.59 -18.14
N PRO A 42 8.03 7.47 -18.50
CA PRO A 42 7.40 6.15 -18.50
C PRO A 42 6.87 5.74 -17.13
N ALA A 43 7.61 6.02 -16.04
CA ALA A 43 7.16 5.73 -14.69
C ALA A 43 5.90 6.53 -14.32
N LEU A 44 5.78 7.79 -14.73
CA LEU A 44 4.58 8.60 -14.57
C LEU A 44 3.37 8.02 -15.33
N ALA A 45 3.58 7.52 -16.55
CA ALA A 45 2.53 6.86 -17.31
C ALA A 45 2.03 5.58 -16.61
N ILE A 46 2.96 4.77 -16.08
CA ILE A 46 2.63 3.58 -15.27
C ILE A 46 1.87 3.98 -14.01
N LEU A 47 2.35 5.00 -13.29
CA LEU A 47 1.69 5.52 -12.09
C LEU A 47 0.26 5.97 -12.39
N ALA A 48 0.04 6.70 -13.49
CA ALA A 48 -1.29 7.14 -13.88
C ALA A 48 -2.21 5.97 -14.24
N ALA A 49 -1.72 4.99 -15.00
CA ALA A 49 -2.48 3.81 -15.38
C ALA A 49 -2.85 2.95 -14.16
N VAL A 50 -1.88 2.65 -13.29
CA VAL A 50 -2.11 1.89 -12.05
C VAL A 50 -3.03 2.69 -11.13
N GLY A 51 -2.82 4.00 -10.97
CA GLY A 51 -3.65 4.89 -10.14
C GLY A 51 -5.12 4.90 -10.59
N LEU A 52 -5.37 4.89 -11.90
CA LEU A 52 -6.75 4.81 -12.43
C LEU A 52 -7.40 3.47 -12.07
N VAL A 53 -6.70 2.36 -12.26
CA VAL A 53 -7.20 1.02 -11.89
C VAL A 53 -7.47 0.94 -10.38
N MET A 54 -6.55 1.45 -9.56
CA MET A 54 -6.69 1.47 -8.10
C MET A 54 -7.84 2.37 -7.64
N THR A 55 -8.11 3.49 -8.34
CA THR A 55 -9.27 4.35 -8.07
C THR A 55 -10.58 3.59 -8.25
N VAL A 56 -10.67 2.83 -9.34
CA VAL A 56 -11.85 1.98 -9.61
C VAL A 56 -11.97 0.88 -8.56
N ALA A 57 -10.87 0.25 -8.17
CA ALA A 57 -10.85 -0.81 -7.18
C ALA A 57 -11.23 -0.30 -5.77
N ALA A 58 -10.73 0.86 -5.35
CA ALA A 58 -11.08 1.48 -4.07
C ALA A 58 -12.57 1.86 -4.00
N ALA A 59 -13.13 2.38 -5.09
CA ALA A 59 -14.55 2.66 -5.19
C ALA A 59 -15.39 1.37 -5.15
N ALA A 60 -14.91 0.29 -5.79
CA ALA A 60 -15.56 -1.00 -5.80
C ALA A 60 -15.60 -1.63 -4.40
N GLU A 61 -14.51 -1.53 -3.66
CA GLU A 61 -14.43 -1.97 -2.27
C GLU A 61 -15.36 -1.18 -1.36
N ALA A 62 -15.38 0.15 -1.51
CA ALA A 62 -16.29 1.00 -0.78
C ALA A 62 -17.76 0.63 -1.03
N GLU A 63 -18.16 0.36 -2.28
CA GLU A 63 -19.52 -0.10 -2.58
C GLU A 63 -19.80 -1.48 -1.96
N ALA A 64 -18.85 -2.41 -1.97
CA ALA A 64 -19.03 -3.72 -1.33
C ALA A 64 -19.25 -3.61 0.18
N LEU A 65 -18.49 -2.73 0.86
CA LEU A 65 -18.66 -2.41 2.28
C LEU A 65 -20.01 -1.75 2.60
N ILE A 66 -20.48 -0.83 1.74
CA ILE A 66 -21.79 -0.20 1.87
C ILE A 66 -22.92 -1.22 1.81
N ARG A 67 -22.76 -2.29 1.02
CA ARG A 67 -23.74 -3.36 0.87
C ARG A 67 -23.74 -4.39 2.00
N ASP A 68 -22.78 -4.32 2.91
CA ASP A 68 -22.65 -5.22 4.06
C ASP A 68 -23.31 -4.61 5.31
N GLY A 69 -24.55 -5.05 5.60
CA GLY A 69 -25.29 -4.57 6.78
C GLY A 69 -24.71 -5.07 8.10
N ASP A 70 -23.99 -6.19 8.11
CA ASP A 70 -23.28 -6.67 9.31
C ASP A 70 -22.09 -5.79 9.62
N PHE A 71 -21.31 -5.44 8.62
CA PHE A 71 -20.20 -4.49 8.75
C PHE A 71 -20.69 -3.13 9.27
N ARG A 72 -21.83 -2.64 8.78
CA ARG A 72 -22.41 -1.37 9.24
C ARG A 72 -22.77 -1.38 10.74
N ARG A 73 -23.18 -2.52 11.28
CA ARG A 73 -23.61 -2.66 12.69
C ARG A 73 -22.45 -2.91 13.64
N HIS A 74 -21.51 -3.73 13.23
CA HIS A 74 -20.49 -4.26 14.14
C HIS A 74 -19.07 -3.85 13.76
N GLY A 75 -18.88 -3.19 12.59
CA GLY A 75 -17.57 -3.00 12.01
C GLY A 75 -16.94 -4.33 11.58
N GLY A 76 -15.72 -4.31 11.18
CA GLY A 76 -15.05 -5.54 10.77
C GLY A 76 -13.64 -5.28 10.25
N TYR A 77 -13.00 -6.33 9.79
CA TYR A 77 -11.75 -6.29 9.06
C TYR A 77 -11.95 -6.85 7.65
N PHE A 78 -11.00 -6.56 6.78
CA PHE A 78 -11.10 -6.89 5.35
C PHE A 78 -11.34 -8.40 5.09
N GLY A 79 -10.66 -9.29 5.84
CA GLY A 79 -10.84 -10.74 5.71
C GLY A 79 -12.27 -11.21 5.95
N ARG A 80 -13.00 -10.58 6.91
CA ARG A 80 -14.44 -10.88 7.14
C ARG A 80 -15.31 -10.56 5.92
N LEU A 81 -15.02 -9.44 5.24
CA LEU A 81 -15.73 -9.07 4.02
C LEU A 81 -15.51 -10.12 2.92
N VAL A 82 -14.26 -10.59 2.81
CA VAL A 82 -13.89 -11.66 1.87
C VAL A 82 -14.61 -12.97 2.24
N GLU A 83 -14.58 -13.40 3.49
CA GLU A 83 -15.26 -14.59 3.97
C GLU A 83 -16.77 -14.56 3.68
N ARG A 84 -17.41 -13.41 3.94
CA ARG A 84 -18.83 -13.23 3.74
C ARG A 84 -19.25 -13.34 2.29
N PHE A 85 -18.57 -12.64 1.39
CA PHE A 85 -19.00 -12.55 -0.01
C PHE A 85 -18.40 -13.64 -0.90
N LEU A 86 -17.18 -14.09 -0.63
CA LEU A 86 -16.50 -15.09 -1.46
C LEU A 86 -16.43 -16.48 -0.81
N GLY A 87 -16.74 -16.58 0.48
CA GLY A 87 -16.73 -17.81 1.24
C GLY A 87 -15.39 -18.06 1.98
N ARG A 88 -15.47 -18.72 3.13
CA ARG A 88 -14.34 -18.94 4.06
C ARG A 88 -13.12 -19.59 3.39
N ARG A 89 -13.33 -20.55 2.50
CA ARG A 89 -12.21 -21.23 1.81
C ARG A 89 -11.53 -20.31 0.80
N ALA A 90 -12.27 -19.43 0.15
CA ALA A 90 -11.73 -18.48 -0.81
C ALA A 90 -10.94 -17.34 -0.12
N ALA A 91 -11.16 -17.08 1.16
CA ALA A 91 -10.44 -16.05 1.93
C ALA A 91 -9.01 -16.48 2.31
N VAL A 92 -8.69 -17.78 2.35
CA VAL A 92 -7.40 -18.28 2.85
C VAL A 92 -6.21 -17.72 2.06
N ALA A 93 -6.27 -17.74 0.74
CA ALA A 93 -5.17 -17.24 -0.09
C ALA A 93 -5.00 -15.71 -0.01
N PRO A 94 -6.05 -14.88 -0.10
CA PRO A 94 -5.96 -13.45 0.18
C PRO A 94 -5.41 -13.14 1.58
N ASP A 95 -5.81 -13.84 2.62
CA ASP A 95 -5.32 -13.62 3.99
C ASP A 95 -3.81 -13.94 4.10
N ALA A 96 -3.36 -15.04 3.48
CA ALA A 96 -1.94 -15.38 3.44
C ALA A 96 -1.13 -14.29 2.70
N LEU A 97 -1.60 -13.83 1.54
CA LEU A 97 -0.92 -12.74 0.80
C LEU A 97 -0.96 -11.41 1.56
N ALA A 98 -2.04 -11.11 2.28
CA ALA A 98 -2.09 -9.93 3.15
C ALA A 98 -1.01 -10.00 4.26
N GLY A 99 -0.77 -11.19 4.80
CA GLY A 99 0.32 -11.44 5.75
C GLY A 99 1.71 -11.20 5.12
N ILE A 100 1.95 -11.76 3.93
CA ILE A 100 3.21 -11.57 3.17
C ILE A 100 3.42 -10.08 2.87
N ARG A 101 2.40 -9.38 2.37
CA ARG A 101 2.47 -7.95 2.08
C ARG A 101 2.81 -7.12 3.32
N THR A 102 2.14 -7.43 4.45
CA THR A 102 2.37 -6.70 5.69
C THR A 102 3.78 -6.95 6.23
N GLY A 103 4.28 -8.19 6.16
CA GLY A 103 5.66 -8.53 6.50
C GLY A 103 6.68 -7.80 5.60
N ALA A 104 6.45 -7.79 4.29
CA ALA A 104 7.29 -7.04 3.36
C ALA A 104 7.28 -5.53 3.64
N SER A 105 6.14 -4.97 4.07
CA SER A 105 6.07 -3.56 4.47
C SER A 105 6.87 -3.27 5.75
N VAL A 106 6.90 -4.18 6.73
CA VAL A 106 7.79 -4.08 7.91
C VAL A 106 9.25 -4.11 7.47
N LEU A 107 9.60 -5.08 6.63
CA LEU A 107 10.95 -5.26 6.10
C LEU A 107 11.44 -4.02 5.35
N ALA A 108 10.65 -3.54 4.37
CA ALA A 108 10.99 -2.34 3.61
C ALA A 108 11.11 -1.10 4.51
N SER A 109 10.18 -0.89 5.46
CA SER A 109 10.26 0.23 6.38
C SER A 109 11.51 0.18 7.26
N TYR A 110 11.92 -1.01 7.72
CA TYR A 110 13.14 -1.19 8.47
C TYR A 110 14.38 -0.82 7.65
N ILE A 111 14.47 -1.32 6.41
CA ILE A 111 15.53 -1.01 5.46
C ILE A 111 15.56 0.50 5.18
N GLY A 112 14.43 1.06 4.78
CA GLY A 112 14.32 2.47 4.45
C GLY A 112 14.70 3.39 5.61
N LEU A 113 14.22 3.10 6.83
CA LEU A 113 14.59 3.87 8.03
C LEU A 113 16.09 3.79 8.31
N SER A 114 16.64 2.57 8.43
CA SER A 114 18.03 2.38 8.87
C SER A 114 19.03 2.92 7.85
N VAL A 115 18.84 2.66 6.56
CA VAL A 115 19.76 3.10 5.49
C VAL A 115 19.63 4.60 5.26
N THR A 116 18.41 5.11 5.11
CA THR A 116 18.20 6.54 4.81
C THR A 116 18.63 7.43 5.97
N LEU A 117 18.31 7.08 7.23
CA LEU A 117 18.76 7.85 8.37
C LEU A 117 20.30 7.81 8.51
N ALA A 118 20.94 6.69 8.19
CA ALA A 118 22.40 6.61 8.17
C ALA A 118 22.99 7.59 7.13
N ALA A 119 22.47 7.59 5.91
CA ALA A 119 22.90 8.50 4.85
C ALA A 119 22.69 9.98 5.25
N LEU A 120 21.52 10.32 5.80
CA LEU A 120 21.18 11.71 6.14
C LEU A 120 21.91 12.26 7.39
N THR A 121 22.31 11.39 8.32
CA THR A 121 22.87 11.81 9.62
C THR A 121 24.35 11.52 9.79
N GLY A 122 24.93 10.68 8.92
CA GLY A 122 26.31 10.20 9.06
C GLY A 122 26.53 9.19 10.21
N ILE A 123 25.46 8.81 10.94
CA ILE A 123 25.53 7.79 12.01
C ILE A 123 25.51 6.41 11.34
N PRO A 124 26.35 5.46 11.79
CA PRO A 124 26.41 4.13 11.20
C PRO A 124 25.05 3.44 11.13
N ARG A 125 24.75 2.79 9.99
CA ARG A 125 23.50 2.08 9.74
C ARG A 125 23.13 1.09 10.85
N ILE A 126 24.09 0.35 11.37
CA ILE A 126 23.89 -0.64 12.45
C ILE A 126 23.34 0.04 13.72
N ALA A 127 23.78 1.24 14.05
CA ALA A 127 23.28 1.99 15.21
C ALA A 127 21.80 2.37 15.02
N TRP A 128 21.42 2.85 13.82
CA TRP A 128 20.02 3.11 13.49
C TRP A 128 19.20 1.82 13.48
N GLY A 129 19.70 0.73 12.89
CA GLY A 129 19.04 -0.56 12.89
C GLY A 129 18.74 -1.07 14.30
N ALA A 130 19.73 -1.01 15.20
CA ALA A 130 19.55 -1.41 16.60
C ALA A 130 18.53 -0.50 17.32
N LEU A 131 18.59 0.83 17.12
CA LEU A 131 17.63 1.76 17.71
C LEU A 131 16.20 1.49 17.25
N ILE A 132 16.00 1.28 15.95
CA ILE A 132 14.68 0.95 15.37
C ILE A 132 14.18 -0.37 15.94
N LEU A 133 15.01 -1.40 16.01
CA LEU A 133 14.65 -2.69 16.57
C LEU A 133 14.20 -2.57 18.03
N VAL A 134 14.95 -1.85 18.86
CA VAL A 134 14.59 -1.57 20.25
C VAL A 134 13.28 -0.79 20.34
N ALA A 135 13.10 0.25 19.53
CA ALA A 135 11.88 1.04 19.50
C ALA A 135 10.65 0.17 19.15
N VAL A 136 10.75 -0.64 18.11
CA VAL A 136 9.69 -1.58 17.70
C VAL A 136 9.43 -2.60 18.83
N ALA A 137 10.46 -3.17 19.43
CA ALA A 137 10.32 -4.12 20.54
C ALA A 137 9.56 -3.48 21.73
N VAL A 138 9.96 -2.28 22.14
CA VAL A 138 9.30 -1.56 23.25
C VAL A 138 7.83 -1.27 22.92
N LEU A 139 7.54 -0.81 21.70
CA LEU A 139 6.17 -0.55 21.25
C LEU A 139 5.30 -1.82 21.30
N LEU A 140 5.80 -2.94 20.79
CA LEU A 140 5.05 -4.19 20.73
C LEU A 140 4.87 -4.82 22.10
N LEU A 141 5.90 -4.82 22.95
CA LEU A 141 5.84 -5.38 24.31
C LEU A 141 4.91 -4.58 25.23
N ARG A 142 4.76 -3.28 25.00
CA ARG A 142 3.76 -2.44 25.70
C ARG A 142 2.33 -2.60 25.17
N GLY A 143 2.07 -3.57 24.32
CA GLY A 143 0.75 -3.86 23.77
C GLY A 143 0.41 -3.11 22.49
N GLY A 144 1.40 -2.50 21.85
CA GLY A 144 1.25 -1.63 20.69
C GLY A 144 0.55 -0.30 21.05
N MET A 145 1.05 0.82 20.53
CA MET A 145 0.25 2.03 20.56
C MET A 145 -0.89 1.87 19.56
N ARG A 146 -2.12 1.80 20.03
CA ARG A 146 -3.30 1.94 19.14
C ARG A 146 -3.39 3.42 18.77
N ILE A 147 -2.64 3.85 17.77
CA ILE A 147 -2.80 5.19 17.23
C ILE A 147 -4.21 5.25 16.63
N PRO A 148 -5.12 6.08 17.16
CA PRO A 148 -6.44 6.26 16.56
C PRO A 148 -6.29 6.67 15.10
N ALA A 149 -7.19 6.20 14.22
CA ALA A 149 -7.12 6.50 12.78
C ALA A 149 -7.01 8.01 12.52
N ALA A 150 -7.75 8.84 13.27
CA ALA A 150 -7.67 10.30 13.16
C ALA A 150 -6.28 10.87 13.50
N VAL A 151 -5.62 10.35 14.55
CA VAL A 151 -4.24 10.79 14.91
C VAL A 151 -3.26 10.36 13.84
N GLY A 152 -3.37 9.10 13.41
CA GLY A 152 -2.52 8.58 12.34
C GLY A 152 -2.69 9.32 11.01
N ALA A 153 -3.92 9.71 10.67
CA ALA A 153 -4.18 10.53 9.50
C ALA A 153 -3.60 11.94 9.62
N MET A 154 -3.68 12.58 10.80
CA MET A 154 -3.05 13.87 11.03
C MET A 154 -1.53 13.83 10.87
N LEU A 155 -0.89 12.78 11.39
CA LEU A 155 0.55 12.60 11.24
C LEU A 155 0.93 12.36 9.77
N GLY A 156 0.14 11.58 9.04
CA GLY A 156 0.34 11.42 7.58
C GLY A 156 0.13 12.73 6.82
N LEU A 157 -0.90 13.51 7.16
CA LEU A 157 -1.11 14.83 6.55
C LEU A 157 0.01 15.82 6.92
N ALA A 158 0.63 15.70 8.09
CA ALA A 158 1.79 16.51 8.48
C ALA A 158 3.03 16.21 7.63
N ALA A 159 3.09 15.08 6.93
CA ALA A 159 4.16 14.79 5.97
C ALA A 159 4.04 15.61 4.68
N LEU A 160 2.84 16.09 4.31
CA LEU A 160 2.62 16.83 3.07
C LEU A 160 3.43 18.16 2.99
N PRO A 161 3.45 19.03 4.03
CA PRO A 161 4.28 20.22 3.98
C PRO A 161 5.78 19.90 3.92
N LEU A 162 6.24 18.81 4.55
CA LEU A 162 7.62 18.35 4.42
C LEU A 162 7.94 17.91 3.00
N LEU A 163 7.06 17.08 2.41
CA LEU A 163 7.18 16.68 1.00
C LEU A 163 7.20 17.88 0.06
N ALA A 164 6.30 18.84 0.27
CA ALA A 164 6.23 20.04 -0.56
C ALA A 164 7.49 20.91 -0.43
N ALA A 165 8.02 21.07 0.79
CA ALA A 165 9.26 21.82 1.02
C ALA A 165 10.46 21.15 0.35
N ILE A 166 10.62 19.83 0.50
CA ILE A 166 11.70 19.07 -0.13
C ILE A 166 11.55 19.13 -1.67
N ALA A 167 10.32 18.96 -2.19
CA ALA A 167 10.05 19.05 -3.63
C ALA A 167 10.40 20.44 -4.18
N ALA A 168 10.06 21.50 -3.47
CA ALA A 168 10.43 22.88 -3.86
C ALA A 168 11.94 23.08 -3.89
N LEU A 169 12.66 22.57 -2.89
CA LEU A 169 14.13 22.63 -2.85
C LEU A 169 14.77 21.82 -3.99
N ALA A 170 14.24 20.64 -4.30
CA ALA A 170 14.67 19.82 -5.41
C ALA A 170 14.50 20.55 -6.76
N ILE A 171 13.34 21.10 -7.01
CA ILE A 171 13.05 21.86 -8.24
C ILE A 171 13.95 23.11 -8.33
N ALA A 172 14.16 23.82 -7.22
CA ALA A 172 14.99 25.01 -7.19
C ALA A 172 16.48 24.69 -7.43
N HIS A 173 16.94 23.50 -7.01
CA HIS A 173 18.31 23.05 -7.28
C HIS A 173 18.54 22.82 -8.77
N GLY A 174 17.63 22.10 -9.42
CA GLY A 174 17.75 21.70 -10.82
C GLY A 174 18.89 20.70 -11.06
N GLY A 175 19.26 20.51 -12.32
CA GLY A 175 20.41 19.64 -12.69
C GLY A 175 20.04 18.19 -12.95
N GLY A 176 18.80 17.77 -12.67
CA GLY A 176 18.29 16.46 -12.98
C GLY A 176 17.90 16.27 -14.45
N ASP A 177 17.35 15.08 -14.76
CA ASP A 177 16.87 14.72 -16.09
C ASP A 177 15.50 14.08 -16.01
N ILE A 178 14.54 14.62 -16.77
CA ILE A 178 13.18 14.10 -16.91
C ILE A 178 12.97 13.29 -18.20
N SER A 179 14.04 13.09 -18.99
CA SER A 179 13.97 12.32 -20.23
C SER A 179 13.65 10.83 -19.96
N PRO A 180 13.10 10.11 -20.93
CA PRO A 180 13.05 8.65 -20.87
C PRO A 180 14.47 8.07 -20.76
N ALA A 181 14.62 6.97 -20.03
CA ALA A 181 15.90 6.26 -19.97
C ALA A 181 16.29 5.78 -21.39
N THR A 182 17.55 5.96 -21.75
CA THR A 182 18.08 5.53 -23.06
C THR A 182 18.17 4.01 -23.17
N ASP A 183 18.42 3.33 -22.03
CA ASP A 183 18.58 1.88 -21.93
C ASP A 183 17.38 1.25 -21.20
N PHE A 184 16.20 1.36 -21.81
CA PHE A 184 14.97 0.83 -21.26
C PHE A 184 15.01 -0.70 -21.16
N SER A 185 14.95 -1.23 -19.92
CA SER A 185 14.80 -2.66 -19.69
C SER A 185 13.34 -3.01 -19.38
N ALA A 186 12.79 -3.97 -20.12
CA ALA A 186 11.44 -4.48 -19.86
C ALA A 186 11.30 -5.09 -18.45
N THR A 187 12.38 -5.61 -17.91
CA THR A 187 12.41 -6.22 -16.57
C THR A 187 12.34 -5.18 -15.45
N ALA A 188 12.89 -3.98 -15.66
CA ALA A 188 12.75 -2.85 -14.73
C ALA A 188 11.28 -2.42 -14.53
N LEU A 189 10.40 -2.71 -15.49
CA LEU A 189 8.95 -2.49 -15.35
C LEU A 189 8.37 -3.19 -14.12
N GLY A 190 8.89 -4.37 -13.77
CA GLY A 190 8.44 -5.15 -12.62
C GLY A 190 8.54 -4.34 -11.32
N THR A 191 9.72 -3.80 -11.05
CA THR A 191 9.95 -2.99 -9.85
C THR A 191 9.10 -1.73 -9.84
N VAL A 192 9.00 -1.00 -10.97
CA VAL A 192 8.19 0.22 -11.05
C VAL A 192 6.70 -0.07 -10.83
N VAL A 193 6.14 -1.09 -11.49
CA VAL A 193 4.74 -1.49 -11.30
C VAL A 193 4.50 -1.94 -9.88
N GLY A 194 5.40 -2.73 -9.29
CA GLY A 194 5.28 -3.22 -7.93
C GLY A 194 5.34 -2.11 -6.90
N VAL A 195 6.32 -1.22 -6.96
CA VAL A 195 6.42 -0.04 -6.08
C VAL A 195 5.19 0.85 -6.26
N THR A 196 4.76 1.09 -7.50
CA THR A 196 3.54 1.85 -7.78
C THR A 196 2.31 1.18 -7.19
N ALA A 197 2.16 -0.15 -7.31
CA ALA A 197 1.06 -0.87 -6.71
C ALA A 197 1.07 -0.78 -5.17
N MET A 198 2.25 -0.74 -4.53
CA MET A 198 2.40 -0.56 -3.08
C MET A 198 2.03 0.85 -2.60
N LEU A 199 1.96 1.85 -3.48
CA LEU A 199 1.40 3.15 -3.12
C LEU A 199 -0.09 3.06 -2.71
N TYR A 200 -0.80 2.02 -3.11
CA TYR A 200 -2.24 1.89 -2.95
C TYR A 200 -2.62 0.74 -2.00
N ILE A 201 -2.06 0.71 -0.79
CA ILE A 201 -2.50 -0.23 0.27
C ILE A 201 -3.89 0.16 0.80
N ALA A 202 -4.74 0.67 -0.08
CA ALA A 202 -6.01 1.29 0.27
C ALA A 202 -6.99 0.32 0.93
N ASN A 203 -7.01 -0.95 0.52
CA ASN A 203 -7.98 -1.94 0.94
C ASN A 203 -8.05 -2.18 2.47
N VAL A 204 -6.95 -2.00 3.20
CA VAL A 204 -6.97 -2.08 4.67
C VAL A 204 -7.59 -0.81 5.28
N TYR A 205 -7.34 0.34 4.67
CA TYR A 205 -7.76 1.63 5.21
C TYR A 205 -9.19 2.01 4.82
N VAL A 206 -9.70 1.57 3.66
CA VAL A 206 -11.10 1.77 3.27
C VAL A 206 -12.04 1.17 4.33
N VAL A 207 -11.71 -0.03 4.85
CA VAL A 207 -12.46 -0.66 5.95
C VAL A 207 -12.47 0.20 7.22
N GLN A 208 -11.30 0.75 7.61
CA GLN A 208 -11.20 1.61 8.80
C GLN A 208 -11.96 2.92 8.62
N ILE A 209 -11.82 3.55 7.44
CA ILE A 209 -12.53 4.79 7.10
C ILE A 209 -14.04 4.54 7.06
N ALA A 210 -14.47 3.40 6.51
CA ALA A 210 -15.88 3.03 6.48
C ALA A 210 -16.48 2.89 7.89
N ALA A 211 -15.74 2.27 8.82
CA ALA A 211 -16.18 2.13 10.20
C ALA A 211 -16.39 3.48 10.90
N GLU A 212 -15.60 4.51 10.55
CA GLU A 212 -15.73 5.85 11.13
C GLU A 212 -16.77 6.72 10.41
N THR A 213 -16.99 6.52 9.11
CA THR A 213 -17.77 7.45 8.28
C THR A 213 -19.17 6.97 7.95
N LEU A 214 -19.41 5.66 7.81
CA LEU A 214 -20.76 5.14 7.53
C LEU A 214 -21.80 5.44 8.62
N PRO A 215 -21.47 5.48 9.93
CA PRO A 215 -22.40 5.93 10.95
C PRO A 215 -22.85 7.39 10.79
N GLN A 216 -21.98 8.25 10.20
CA GLN A 216 -22.25 9.68 9.99
C GLN A 216 -22.91 9.98 8.64
N ALA A 217 -22.62 9.18 7.60
CA ALA A 217 -23.13 9.30 6.26
C ALA A 217 -23.56 7.92 5.72
N PRO A 218 -24.71 7.39 6.19
CA PRO A 218 -25.14 6.02 5.92
C PRO A 218 -25.54 5.78 4.47
N ASP A 219 -25.71 6.81 3.64
CA ASP A 219 -25.93 6.68 2.20
C ASP A 219 -24.71 6.15 1.45
N GLY A 220 -23.50 6.21 2.07
CA GLY A 220 -22.24 5.71 1.54
C GLY A 220 -21.62 6.55 0.42
N ARG A 221 -22.26 7.64 -0.02
CA ARG A 221 -21.73 8.50 -1.09
C ARG A 221 -20.37 9.10 -0.74
N ALA A 222 -20.24 9.57 0.52
CA ALA A 222 -19.01 10.17 1.01
C ALA A 222 -17.87 9.15 0.99
N LEU A 223 -18.12 7.91 1.44
CA LEU A 223 -17.12 6.85 1.43
C LEU A 223 -16.65 6.52 0.02
N MET A 224 -17.58 6.24 -0.91
CA MET A 224 -17.23 5.84 -2.27
C MET A 224 -16.50 6.94 -3.03
N ARG A 225 -17.04 8.17 -3.04
CA ARG A 225 -16.43 9.31 -3.73
C ARG A 225 -15.11 9.73 -3.08
N GLY A 226 -15.08 9.72 -1.74
CA GLY A 226 -13.89 10.10 -0.99
C GLY A 226 -12.74 9.11 -1.17
N SER A 227 -13.02 7.80 -1.27
CA SER A 227 -12.00 6.79 -1.58
C SER A 227 -11.45 6.99 -3.00
N ALA A 228 -12.29 7.26 -3.99
CA ALA A 228 -11.85 7.54 -5.36
C ALA A 228 -11.01 8.83 -5.43
N ILE A 229 -11.47 9.92 -4.84
CA ILE A 229 -10.76 11.20 -4.81
C ILE A 229 -9.45 11.07 -4.03
N GLY A 230 -9.46 10.37 -2.89
CA GLY A 230 -8.26 10.10 -2.10
C GLY A 230 -7.19 9.32 -2.87
N THR A 231 -7.60 8.28 -3.63
CA THR A 231 -6.70 7.52 -4.50
C THR A 231 -6.10 8.39 -5.60
N LEU A 232 -6.92 9.23 -6.27
CA LEU A 232 -6.44 10.18 -7.27
C LEU A 232 -5.48 11.22 -6.66
N ALA A 233 -5.77 11.70 -5.45
CA ALA A 233 -4.90 12.64 -4.75
C ALA A 233 -3.53 12.00 -4.45
N ILE A 234 -3.49 10.74 -4.01
CA ILE A 234 -2.23 10.00 -3.81
C ILE A 234 -1.47 9.86 -5.14
N THR A 235 -2.17 9.55 -6.23
CA THR A 235 -1.56 9.47 -7.57
C THR A 235 -0.93 10.81 -7.96
N ALA A 236 -1.65 11.91 -7.74
CA ALA A 236 -1.15 13.25 -8.05
C ALA A 236 0.06 13.64 -7.17
N ILE A 237 0.01 13.33 -5.86
CA ILE A 237 1.12 13.58 -4.93
C ILE A 237 2.35 12.76 -5.35
N ALA A 238 2.17 11.49 -5.69
CA ALA A 238 3.26 10.61 -6.11
C ALA A 238 3.87 11.05 -7.45
N GLY A 239 3.04 11.50 -8.40
CA GLY A 239 3.51 12.04 -9.68
C GLY A 239 4.27 13.36 -9.49
N ALA A 240 3.77 14.27 -8.67
CA ALA A 240 4.46 15.52 -8.34
C ALA A 240 5.79 15.26 -7.63
N TRP A 241 5.82 14.29 -6.70
CA TRP A 241 7.05 13.88 -6.01
C TRP A 241 8.07 13.29 -6.98
N LEU A 242 7.66 12.38 -7.86
CA LEU A 242 8.52 11.79 -8.88
C LEU A 242 9.13 12.88 -9.78
N LEU A 243 8.31 13.81 -10.30
CA LEU A 243 8.81 14.89 -11.15
C LEU A 243 9.74 15.84 -10.40
N ALA A 244 9.40 16.20 -9.15
CA ALA A 244 10.24 17.10 -8.35
C ALA A 244 11.62 16.48 -8.05
N THR A 245 11.68 15.21 -7.69
CA THR A 245 12.95 14.53 -7.43
C THR A 245 13.78 14.34 -8.71
N SER A 246 13.13 14.03 -9.84
CA SER A 246 13.79 13.93 -11.14
C SER A 246 14.28 15.28 -11.69
N ALA A 247 13.76 16.41 -11.18
CA ALA A 247 14.30 17.72 -11.52
C ALA A 247 15.68 18.01 -10.87
N ALA A 248 16.04 17.29 -9.79
CA ALA A 248 17.32 17.44 -9.10
C ALA A 248 18.27 16.26 -9.31
N LEU A 249 17.75 15.07 -9.64
CA LEU A 249 18.51 13.83 -9.72
C LEU A 249 18.47 13.27 -11.12
N ARG A 250 19.60 12.71 -11.56
CA ARG A 250 19.69 11.90 -12.77
C ARG A 250 19.45 10.42 -12.43
N PRO A 251 19.05 9.57 -13.41
CA PRO A 251 18.91 8.13 -13.18
C PRO A 251 20.19 7.47 -12.61
N GLU A 252 21.36 7.93 -13.01
CA GLU A 252 22.66 7.44 -12.54
C GLU A 252 22.90 7.70 -11.05
N ASP A 253 22.38 8.81 -10.49
CA ASP A 253 22.48 9.15 -9.05
C ASP A 253 21.66 8.18 -8.17
N LEU A 254 20.72 7.47 -8.76
CA LEU A 254 19.81 6.53 -8.09
C LEU A 254 20.18 5.06 -8.33
N THR A 255 21.16 4.81 -9.23
CA THR A 255 21.59 3.44 -9.54
C THR A 255 22.30 2.82 -8.34
N GLY A 256 21.82 1.65 -7.90
CA GLY A 256 22.38 0.96 -6.73
C GLY A 256 21.92 1.51 -5.38
N GLU A 257 20.99 2.50 -5.34
CA GLU A 257 20.46 3.00 -4.07
C GLU A 257 19.73 1.91 -3.30
N VAL A 258 20.19 1.67 -2.07
CA VAL A 258 19.62 0.63 -1.17
C VAL A 258 18.48 1.19 -0.34
N GLY A 259 18.55 2.47 0.03
CA GLY A 259 17.57 3.16 0.88
C GLY A 259 16.45 3.82 0.08
N THR A 260 16.23 5.09 0.36
CA THR A 260 15.22 5.92 -0.32
C THR A 260 15.88 7.03 -1.13
N VAL A 261 15.10 7.68 -1.98
CA VAL A 261 15.57 8.84 -2.77
C VAL A 261 16.13 10.01 -1.92
N LEU A 262 15.83 10.05 -0.62
CA LEU A 262 16.20 11.17 0.25
C LEU A 262 17.72 11.27 0.53
N GLY A 263 18.45 10.14 0.54
CA GLY A 263 19.91 10.13 0.64
C GLY A 263 20.55 10.86 -0.54
N PRO A 264 20.44 10.32 -1.77
CA PRO A 264 20.97 10.97 -2.97
C PRO A 264 20.47 12.41 -3.14
N LEU A 265 19.21 12.68 -2.80
CA LEU A 265 18.66 14.04 -2.90
C LEU A 265 19.35 15.02 -1.93
N ALA A 266 19.64 14.59 -0.70
CA ALA A 266 20.36 15.42 0.27
C ALA A 266 21.82 15.66 -0.13
N ASP A 267 22.48 14.68 -0.73
CA ASP A 267 23.84 14.81 -1.23
C ASP A 267 23.94 15.88 -2.33
N GLN A 268 22.94 15.96 -3.20
CA GLN A 268 22.88 16.97 -4.27
C GLN A 268 22.41 18.34 -3.76
N THR A 269 21.38 18.39 -2.90
CA THR A 269 20.70 19.65 -2.53
C THR A 269 21.13 20.23 -1.18
N GLY A 270 21.86 19.47 -0.37
CA GLY A 270 22.51 19.94 0.86
C GLY A 270 21.71 19.77 2.16
N ALA A 271 22.23 20.38 3.23
CA ALA A 271 21.82 20.13 4.62
C ALA A 271 20.33 20.38 4.92
N ALA A 272 19.68 21.31 4.24
CA ALA A 272 18.24 21.57 4.45
C ALA A 272 17.40 20.34 4.09
N VAL A 273 17.71 19.70 2.96
CA VAL A 273 17.02 18.47 2.54
C VAL A 273 17.40 17.30 3.44
N ALA A 274 18.66 17.23 3.95
CA ALA A 274 19.04 16.21 4.91
C ALA A 274 18.18 16.27 6.19
N VAL A 275 17.99 17.46 6.77
CA VAL A 275 17.18 17.64 7.99
C VAL A 275 15.69 17.36 7.75
N LEU A 276 15.11 17.96 6.70
CA LEU A 276 13.70 17.73 6.36
C LEU A 276 13.45 16.27 5.94
N GLY A 277 14.41 15.68 5.22
CA GLY A 277 14.36 14.28 4.79
C GLY A 277 14.42 13.31 5.97
N ALA A 278 15.25 13.56 6.97
CA ALA A 278 15.29 12.76 8.19
C ALA A 278 13.93 12.82 8.94
N ALA A 279 13.36 14.02 9.08
CA ALA A 279 12.05 14.20 9.70
C ALA A 279 10.94 13.47 8.89
N LEU A 280 10.96 13.60 7.56
CA LEU A 280 10.01 12.92 6.67
C LEU A 280 10.15 11.40 6.74
N THR A 281 11.39 10.88 6.76
CA THR A 281 11.70 9.45 6.89
C THR A 281 11.11 8.88 8.18
N VAL A 282 11.37 9.52 9.31
CA VAL A 282 10.83 9.10 10.61
C VAL A 282 9.30 9.16 10.61
N LEU A 283 8.72 10.20 10.02
CA LEU A 283 7.27 10.36 10.00
C LEU A 283 6.58 9.33 9.10
N LEU A 284 7.04 9.12 7.88
CA LEU A 284 6.41 8.17 6.94
C LEU A 284 6.75 6.72 7.24
N LEU A 285 8.05 6.40 7.36
CA LEU A 285 8.49 5.01 7.57
C LEU A 285 8.34 4.59 9.03
N GLY A 286 8.51 5.50 9.99
CA GLY A 286 8.28 5.21 11.41
C GLY A 286 6.82 4.91 11.73
N LEU A 287 5.87 5.67 11.20
CA LEU A 287 4.44 5.34 11.28
C LEU A 287 4.11 4.05 10.53
N GLY A 288 4.78 3.85 9.41
CA GLY A 288 4.59 2.67 8.59
C GLY A 288 5.01 1.39 9.31
N ILE A 289 6.20 1.35 9.89
CA ILE A 289 6.69 0.17 10.59
C ILE A 289 5.84 -0.11 11.85
N GLU A 290 5.40 0.92 12.58
CA GLU A 290 4.50 0.74 13.74
C GLU A 290 3.21 0.05 13.33
N ARG A 291 2.50 0.58 12.34
CA ARG A 291 1.22 0.04 11.88
C ARG A 291 1.33 -1.37 11.34
N THR A 292 2.34 -1.61 10.52
CA THR A 292 2.52 -2.92 9.88
C THR A 292 3.05 -3.96 10.87
N ALA A 293 3.93 -3.59 11.80
CA ALA A 293 4.39 -4.49 12.87
C ALA A 293 3.24 -4.91 13.81
N VAL A 294 2.37 -3.97 14.19
CA VAL A 294 1.15 -4.28 14.97
C VAL A 294 0.20 -5.17 14.17
N ALA A 295 0.06 -4.96 12.85
CA ALA A 295 -0.78 -5.80 12.01
C ALA A 295 -0.23 -7.24 11.91
N VAL A 296 1.09 -7.42 11.72
CA VAL A 296 1.75 -8.75 11.75
C VAL A 296 1.53 -9.42 13.10
N MET A 297 1.76 -8.69 14.19
CA MET A 297 1.56 -9.22 15.55
C MET A 297 0.13 -9.74 15.76
N ARG A 298 -0.88 -8.97 15.32
CA ARG A 298 -2.29 -9.38 15.43
C ARG A 298 -2.60 -10.59 14.57
N LEU A 299 -2.15 -10.62 13.32
CA LEU A 299 -2.36 -11.74 12.43
C LEU A 299 -1.80 -13.05 13.02
N VAL A 300 -0.62 -12.98 13.64
CA VAL A 300 0.00 -14.13 14.33
C VAL A 300 -0.74 -14.48 15.62
N ALA A 301 -1.13 -13.47 16.41
CA ALA A 301 -1.86 -13.67 17.67
C ALA A 301 -3.21 -14.37 17.47
N GLU A 302 -3.91 -14.08 16.37
CA GLU A 302 -5.18 -14.75 16.02
C GLU A 302 -5.01 -16.27 15.81
N ARG A 303 -3.81 -16.72 15.45
CA ARG A 303 -3.49 -18.13 15.21
C ARG A 303 -2.87 -18.84 16.43
N LEU A 304 -2.53 -18.09 17.47
CA LEU A 304 -1.90 -18.64 18.68
C LEU A 304 -2.94 -18.82 19.80
N PRO A 305 -2.77 -19.87 20.65
CA PRO A 305 -3.53 -19.98 21.90
C PRO A 305 -3.36 -18.73 22.77
N ALA A 306 -4.40 -18.33 23.49
CA ALA A 306 -4.43 -17.09 24.28
C ALA A 306 -3.23 -16.93 25.24
N ALA A 307 -2.77 -18.04 25.86
CA ALA A 307 -1.58 -18.05 26.73
C ALA A 307 -0.27 -17.66 26.00
N ARG A 308 -0.25 -17.69 24.67
CA ARG A 308 0.94 -17.41 23.86
C ARG A 308 0.84 -16.11 23.05
N HIS A 309 -0.21 -15.32 23.23
CA HIS A 309 -0.41 -14.05 22.50
C HIS A 309 0.78 -13.09 22.58
N ARG A 310 1.44 -13.01 23.76
CA ARG A 310 2.64 -12.17 23.95
C ARG A 310 3.80 -12.52 23.02
N TRP A 311 3.88 -13.79 22.59
CA TRP A 311 4.93 -14.25 21.68
C TRP A 311 4.72 -13.80 20.23
N ALA A 312 3.51 -13.36 19.89
CA ALA A 312 3.21 -12.84 18.57
C ALA A 312 4.06 -11.59 18.22
N ALA A 313 4.54 -10.85 19.23
CA ALA A 313 5.45 -9.72 19.04
C ALA A 313 6.82 -10.15 18.45
N LEU A 314 7.20 -11.41 18.59
CA LEU A 314 8.46 -11.90 18.00
C LEU A 314 8.42 -11.94 16.46
N ALA A 315 7.24 -12.09 15.85
CA ALA A 315 7.13 -12.18 14.40
C ALA A 315 7.60 -10.89 13.67
N PRO A 316 7.11 -9.69 13.98
CA PRO A 316 7.63 -8.47 13.34
C PRO A 316 9.09 -8.18 13.72
N LEU A 317 9.56 -8.55 14.93
CA LEU A 317 10.96 -8.42 15.30
C LEU A 317 11.86 -9.35 14.47
N ALA A 318 11.41 -10.59 14.23
CA ALA A 318 12.11 -11.51 13.34
C ALA A 318 12.20 -10.99 11.90
N VAL A 319 11.16 -10.29 11.41
CA VAL A 319 11.19 -9.63 10.10
C VAL A 319 12.22 -8.50 10.08
N CYS A 320 12.32 -7.69 11.13
CA CYS A 320 13.35 -6.65 11.23
C CYS A 320 14.77 -7.24 11.26
N LEU A 321 14.99 -8.33 12.04
CA LEU A 321 16.28 -9.05 12.07
C LEU A 321 16.61 -9.68 10.71
N LEU A 322 15.62 -10.24 10.01
CA LEU A 322 15.79 -10.71 8.64
C LEU A 322 16.24 -9.56 7.73
N GLY A 323 15.68 -8.37 7.90
CA GLY A 323 16.10 -7.17 7.18
C GLY A 323 17.57 -6.84 7.39
N GLU A 324 18.05 -6.93 8.63
CA GLU A 324 19.46 -6.69 8.93
C GLU A 324 20.37 -7.74 8.27
N LEU A 325 19.98 -9.01 8.31
CA LEU A 325 20.74 -10.10 7.66
C LEU A 325 20.79 -9.94 6.13
N LEU A 326 19.67 -9.59 5.52
CA LEU A 326 19.57 -9.37 4.08
C LEU A 326 20.37 -8.14 3.62
N LEU A 327 20.39 -7.06 4.43
CA LEU A 327 21.23 -5.88 4.19
C LEU A 327 22.72 -6.22 4.33
N ALA A 328 23.09 -7.03 5.32
CA ALA A 328 24.48 -7.45 5.50
C ALA A 328 24.98 -8.36 4.36
N ALA A 329 24.06 -9.02 3.64
CA ALA A 329 24.33 -9.87 2.48
C ALA A 329 24.19 -9.13 1.15
N ASP A 330 23.94 -7.81 1.15
CA ASP A 330 23.65 -6.98 -0.04
C ASP A 330 22.54 -7.57 -0.94
N ALA A 331 21.58 -8.27 -0.31
CA ALA A 331 20.57 -9.07 -1.03
C ALA A 331 19.28 -8.30 -1.31
N VAL A 332 19.08 -7.11 -0.72
CA VAL A 332 17.80 -6.38 -0.78
C VAL A 332 18.00 -4.88 -0.81
N THR A 333 17.06 -4.22 -1.50
CA THR A 333 16.89 -2.77 -1.47
C THR A 333 15.47 -2.42 -1.02
N PHE A 334 15.27 -1.19 -0.54
CA PHE A 334 13.94 -0.67 -0.18
C PHE A 334 12.93 -0.78 -1.34
N ALA A 335 13.33 -0.28 -2.51
CA ALA A 335 12.50 -0.33 -3.71
C ALA A 335 12.27 -1.77 -4.20
N GLY A 336 13.28 -2.63 -4.14
CA GLY A 336 13.19 -4.03 -4.53
C GLY A 336 12.18 -4.83 -3.69
N VAL A 337 12.20 -4.67 -2.35
CA VAL A 337 11.22 -5.32 -1.47
C VAL A 337 9.80 -4.88 -1.80
N PHE A 338 9.57 -3.58 -2.01
CA PHE A 338 8.24 -3.11 -2.40
C PHE A 338 7.87 -3.51 -3.83
N GLY A 339 8.81 -3.56 -4.74
CA GLY A 339 8.60 -4.01 -6.10
C GLY A 339 8.04 -5.44 -6.14
N VAL A 340 8.75 -6.36 -5.51
CA VAL A 340 8.35 -7.79 -5.44
C VAL A 340 7.02 -7.95 -4.68
N ALA A 341 6.88 -7.33 -3.52
CA ALA A 341 5.67 -7.44 -2.71
C ALA A 341 4.45 -6.85 -3.44
N GLY A 342 4.62 -5.73 -4.13
CA GLY A 342 3.55 -5.08 -4.87
C GLY A 342 3.02 -5.94 -6.02
N VAL A 343 3.91 -6.51 -6.84
CA VAL A 343 3.50 -7.43 -7.91
C VAL A 343 2.85 -8.68 -7.31
N ALA A 344 3.52 -9.35 -6.38
CA ALA A 344 3.06 -10.62 -5.84
C ALA A 344 1.70 -10.54 -5.13
N THR A 345 1.40 -9.42 -4.47
CA THR A 345 0.24 -9.34 -3.57
C THR A 345 -0.82 -8.33 -4.00
N ASN A 346 -0.45 -7.13 -4.47
CA ASN A 346 -1.42 -6.05 -4.67
C ASN A 346 -2.24 -6.20 -5.95
N LEU A 347 -1.75 -6.89 -6.98
CA LEU A 347 -2.57 -7.20 -8.15
C LEU A 347 -3.78 -8.07 -7.77
N LEU A 348 -3.63 -8.97 -6.80
CA LEU A 348 -4.78 -9.68 -6.23
C LEU A 348 -5.51 -8.80 -5.21
N LEU A 349 -4.83 -8.34 -4.16
CA LEU A 349 -5.47 -7.77 -2.97
C LEU A 349 -6.10 -6.40 -3.23
N ALA A 350 -5.44 -5.55 -4.03
CA ALA A 350 -5.87 -4.17 -4.24
C ALA A 350 -6.58 -3.95 -5.59
N VAL A 351 -6.51 -4.90 -6.53
CA VAL A 351 -7.18 -4.80 -7.83
C VAL A 351 -8.27 -5.86 -7.98
N ALA A 352 -7.89 -7.14 -8.07
CA ALA A 352 -8.83 -8.19 -8.43
C ALA A 352 -9.87 -8.44 -7.33
N LEU A 353 -9.44 -8.50 -6.08
CA LEU A 353 -10.29 -8.84 -4.94
C LEU A 353 -11.41 -7.80 -4.68
N PRO A 354 -11.16 -6.47 -4.67
CA PRO A 354 -12.22 -5.48 -4.57
C PRO A 354 -13.31 -5.61 -5.64
N LEU A 355 -12.93 -5.92 -6.89
CA LEU A 355 -13.87 -6.12 -7.98
C LEU A 355 -14.69 -7.40 -7.82
N MET A 356 -14.05 -8.49 -7.38
CA MET A 356 -14.75 -9.74 -7.06
C MET A 356 -15.73 -9.54 -5.90
N LEU A 357 -15.34 -8.82 -4.86
CA LEU A 357 -16.18 -8.46 -3.73
C LEU A 357 -17.40 -7.64 -4.18
N LEU A 358 -17.18 -6.64 -5.05
CA LEU A 358 -18.26 -5.85 -5.62
C LEU A 358 -19.26 -6.70 -6.38
N LEU A 359 -18.79 -7.61 -7.25
CA LEU A 359 -19.66 -8.51 -8.02
C LEU A 359 -20.49 -9.43 -7.10
N ALA A 360 -19.87 -9.97 -6.06
CA ALA A 360 -20.54 -10.83 -5.10
C ALA A 360 -21.50 -10.03 -4.20
N ALA A 361 -21.09 -8.83 -3.73
CA ALA A 361 -21.92 -7.96 -2.90
C ALA A 361 -23.14 -7.41 -3.63
N ARG A 362 -23.08 -7.18 -4.94
CA ARG A 362 -24.26 -6.79 -5.75
C ARG A 362 -25.31 -7.90 -5.85
N ARG A 363 -24.93 -9.13 -5.60
CA ARG A 363 -25.83 -10.29 -5.64
C ARG A 363 -26.28 -10.76 -4.27
N GLY A 364 -25.44 -10.60 -3.24
CA GLY A 364 -25.69 -11.15 -1.92
C GLY A 364 -25.65 -10.13 -0.79
N GLY A 365 -25.52 -8.84 -1.09
CA GLY A 365 -25.57 -7.77 -0.09
C GLY A 365 -26.99 -7.56 0.42
N ASP A 366 -27.11 -7.25 1.71
CA ASP A 366 -28.37 -7.05 2.43
C ASP A 366 -28.76 -5.57 2.57
N VAL A 367 -27.90 -4.65 2.07
CA VAL A 367 -28.16 -3.21 2.07
C VAL A 367 -28.03 -2.64 0.65
N GLU A 368 -29.02 -1.87 0.23
CA GLU A 368 -28.94 -1.13 -1.02
C GLU A 368 -28.17 0.20 -0.80
N PRO A 369 -27.17 0.49 -1.65
CA PRO A 369 -26.46 1.76 -1.62
C PRO A 369 -27.40 2.91 -1.98
N GLY A 370 -27.19 4.06 -1.33
CA GLY A 370 -27.90 5.29 -1.68
C GLY A 370 -27.67 5.74 -3.13
N PRO A 371 -28.53 6.61 -3.67
CA PRO A 371 -28.34 7.16 -5.00
C PRO A 371 -26.97 7.81 -5.15
N GLY A 372 -26.17 7.42 -6.18
CA GLY A 372 -24.81 7.93 -6.41
C GLY A 372 -23.71 7.26 -5.58
N ALA A 373 -24.00 6.20 -4.81
CA ALA A 373 -23.05 5.34 -4.13
C ALA A 373 -22.84 4.00 -4.87
N ARG A 374 -22.98 4.00 -6.20
CA ARG A 374 -22.75 2.85 -7.07
C ARG A 374 -21.64 3.15 -8.06
N VAL A 375 -20.74 2.21 -8.26
CA VAL A 375 -19.67 2.30 -9.28
C VAL A 375 -20.29 2.06 -10.66
N PRO A 376 -20.25 3.04 -11.58
CA PRO A 376 -21.05 2.95 -12.80
C PRO A 376 -20.51 1.93 -13.80
N LEU A 377 -19.22 1.97 -14.14
CA LEU A 377 -18.62 1.12 -15.18
C LEU A 377 -18.10 -0.21 -14.64
N ALA A 378 -17.28 -0.21 -13.61
CA ALA A 378 -16.69 -1.43 -13.04
C ALA A 378 -17.73 -2.34 -12.37
N GLY A 379 -18.93 -1.83 -12.15
CA GLY A 379 -20.05 -2.64 -11.70
C GLY A 379 -20.70 -3.50 -12.79
N ARG A 380 -20.31 -3.35 -14.05
CA ARG A 380 -20.69 -4.27 -15.13
C ARG A 380 -19.82 -5.53 -15.03
N PRO A 381 -20.40 -6.74 -14.93
CA PRO A 381 -19.61 -7.96 -14.75
C PRO A 381 -18.51 -8.15 -15.80
N ALA A 382 -18.79 -7.81 -17.06
CA ALA A 382 -17.80 -7.89 -18.13
C ALA A 382 -16.56 -7.00 -17.85
N VAL A 383 -16.76 -5.74 -17.46
CA VAL A 383 -15.66 -4.82 -17.16
C VAL A 383 -14.86 -5.29 -15.95
N ALA A 384 -15.53 -5.68 -14.87
CA ALA A 384 -14.88 -6.21 -13.68
C ALA A 384 -14.01 -7.44 -13.99
N TRP A 385 -14.54 -8.40 -14.73
CA TRP A 385 -13.78 -9.59 -15.13
C TRP A 385 -12.66 -9.29 -16.12
N THR A 386 -12.80 -8.29 -16.99
CA THR A 386 -11.70 -7.83 -17.85
C THR A 386 -10.55 -7.29 -17.02
N ILE A 387 -10.82 -6.47 -15.97
CA ILE A 387 -9.77 -5.95 -15.08
C ILE A 387 -9.13 -7.08 -14.26
N VAL A 388 -9.92 -8.02 -13.74
CA VAL A 388 -9.40 -9.21 -13.04
C VAL A 388 -8.53 -10.06 -13.97
N GLY A 389 -8.94 -10.25 -15.23
CA GLY A 389 -8.18 -10.94 -16.26
C GLY A 389 -6.88 -10.21 -16.61
N ALA A 390 -6.92 -8.88 -16.68
CA ALA A 390 -5.71 -8.07 -16.91
C ALA A 390 -4.71 -8.18 -15.74
N ALA A 391 -5.19 -8.21 -14.49
CA ALA A 391 -4.34 -8.46 -13.32
C ALA A 391 -3.71 -9.87 -13.36
N ALA A 392 -4.48 -10.90 -13.77
CA ALA A 392 -3.96 -12.25 -13.94
C ALA A 392 -2.91 -12.31 -15.07
N LEU A 393 -3.17 -11.65 -16.20
CA LEU A 393 -2.21 -11.55 -17.30
C LEU A 393 -0.91 -10.84 -16.88
N ALA A 394 -1.03 -9.74 -16.14
CA ALA A 394 0.13 -9.03 -15.61
C ALA A 394 0.96 -9.96 -14.71
N LEU A 395 0.34 -10.68 -13.78
CA LEU A 395 1.03 -11.66 -12.92
C LEU A 395 1.72 -12.76 -13.75
N ALA A 396 1.06 -13.26 -14.81
CA ALA A 396 1.65 -14.27 -15.69
C ALA A 396 2.87 -13.73 -16.47
N LEU A 397 2.78 -12.49 -16.96
CA LEU A 397 3.90 -11.82 -17.65
C LEU A 397 5.08 -11.60 -16.69
N PHE A 398 4.84 -11.18 -15.43
CA PHE A 398 5.91 -11.07 -14.43
C PHE A 398 6.50 -12.43 -14.05
N ALA A 399 5.69 -13.48 -13.96
CA ALA A 399 6.19 -14.82 -13.67
C ALA A 399 7.06 -15.42 -14.81
N THR A 400 6.95 -14.91 -16.03
CA THR A 400 7.59 -15.52 -17.21
C THR A 400 8.60 -14.63 -17.91
N VAL A 401 8.30 -13.34 -18.10
CA VAL A 401 9.04 -12.46 -19.01
C VAL A 401 9.58 -11.20 -18.33
N LEU A 402 8.79 -10.56 -17.46
CA LEU A 402 9.07 -9.21 -16.95
C LEU A 402 9.88 -9.18 -15.65
N ALA A 403 10.19 -10.31 -15.04
CA ALA A 403 11.01 -10.38 -13.84
C ALA A 403 12.44 -10.84 -14.16
N ASP A 404 13.42 -10.14 -13.60
CA ASP A 404 14.85 -10.45 -13.80
C ASP A 404 15.27 -11.67 -12.98
N GLY A 405 14.83 -11.75 -11.73
CA GLY A 405 15.25 -12.76 -10.77
C GLY A 405 14.31 -13.97 -10.67
N ALA A 406 14.86 -15.12 -10.31
CA ALA A 406 14.04 -16.30 -9.99
C ALA A 406 13.08 -16.05 -8.82
N PHE A 407 13.49 -15.26 -7.84
CA PHE A 407 12.67 -14.90 -6.68
C PHE A 407 11.44 -14.08 -7.08
N GLU A 408 11.60 -13.10 -7.95
CA GLU A 408 10.51 -12.26 -8.46
C GLU A 408 9.51 -13.08 -9.28
N ARG A 409 10.01 -13.99 -10.14
CA ARG A 409 9.17 -14.92 -10.92
C ARG A 409 8.35 -15.81 -10.02
N VAL A 410 8.97 -16.40 -9.00
CA VAL A 410 8.27 -17.23 -8.02
C VAL A 410 7.23 -16.42 -7.24
N ALA A 411 7.55 -15.21 -6.82
CA ALA A 411 6.62 -14.33 -6.12
C ALA A 411 5.39 -13.99 -6.97
N ALA A 412 5.59 -13.65 -8.25
CA ALA A 412 4.49 -13.40 -9.19
C ALA A 412 3.66 -14.67 -9.46
N ALA A 413 4.31 -15.83 -9.59
CA ALA A 413 3.62 -17.12 -9.77
C ALA A 413 2.76 -17.47 -8.53
N ILE A 414 3.22 -17.20 -7.32
CA ILE A 414 2.44 -17.34 -6.08
C ILE A 414 1.21 -16.43 -6.13
N GLY A 415 1.36 -15.16 -6.52
CA GLY A 415 0.25 -14.23 -6.69
C GLY A 415 -0.79 -14.71 -7.70
N LEU A 416 -0.33 -15.23 -8.85
CA LEU A 416 -1.20 -15.79 -9.88
C LEU A 416 -1.95 -17.04 -9.39
N ALA A 417 -1.25 -17.96 -8.73
CA ALA A 417 -1.86 -19.16 -8.15
C ALA A 417 -2.90 -18.80 -7.09
N ALA A 418 -2.60 -17.84 -6.22
CA ALA A 418 -3.53 -17.35 -5.21
C ALA A 418 -4.79 -16.72 -5.85
N LEU A 419 -4.64 -15.94 -6.92
CA LEU A 419 -5.77 -15.38 -7.66
C LEU A 419 -6.63 -16.50 -8.28
N ALA A 420 -6.01 -17.46 -8.95
CA ALA A 420 -6.71 -18.56 -9.58
C ALA A 420 -7.49 -19.42 -8.54
N VAL A 421 -6.85 -19.74 -7.42
CA VAL A 421 -7.47 -20.48 -6.30
C VAL A 421 -8.65 -19.69 -5.72
N THR A 422 -8.47 -18.39 -5.47
CA THR A 422 -9.53 -17.53 -4.93
C THR A 422 -10.75 -17.51 -5.86
N VAL A 423 -10.52 -17.29 -7.17
CA VAL A 423 -11.61 -17.30 -8.19
C VAL A 423 -12.31 -18.65 -8.24
N ALA A 424 -11.55 -19.76 -8.27
CA ALA A 424 -12.09 -21.11 -8.35
C ALA A 424 -12.97 -21.45 -7.12
N LEU A 425 -12.46 -21.13 -5.92
CA LEU A 425 -13.19 -21.40 -4.67
C LEU A 425 -14.41 -20.50 -4.51
N ALA A 426 -14.35 -19.22 -4.89
CA ALA A 426 -15.49 -18.31 -4.88
C ALA A 426 -16.58 -18.75 -5.88
N ARG A 427 -16.19 -19.24 -7.07
CA ARG A 427 -17.13 -19.82 -8.03
C ARG A 427 -17.82 -21.08 -7.47
N ARG A 428 -17.06 -21.99 -6.86
CA ARG A 428 -17.61 -23.20 -6.21
C ARG A 428 -18.56 -22.86 -5.07
N ALA A 429 -18.31 -21.79 -4.33
CA ALA A 429 -19.19 -21.29 -3.28
C ALA A 429 -20.46 -20.61 -3.83
N GLY A 430 -20.63 -20.51 -5.15
CA GLY A 430 -21.77 -19.83 -5.77
C GLY A 430 -21.76 -18.31 -5.58
N SER A 431 -20.62 -17.69 -5.22
CA SER A 431 -20.54 -16.25 -4.93
C SER A 431 -20.96 -15.38 -6.11
N PHE A 432 -20.81 -15.89 -7.32
CA PHE A 432 -21.16 -15.19 -8.57
C PHE A 432 -22.39 -15.76 -9.27
N ALA A 433 -23.14 -16.72 -8.64
CA ALA A 433 -24.38 -17.26 -9.19
C ALA A 433 -25.55 -16.28 -8.98
N PRO A 434 -26.54 -16.26 -9.85
CA PRO A 434 -27.81 -15.54 -9.62
C PRO A 434 -28.47 -15.99 -8.32
N VAL A 435 -29.17 -15.09 -7.62
CA VAL A 435 -29.81 -15.36 -6.32
C VAL A 435 -30.80 -16.56 -6.42
N ALA A 436 -31.50 -16.72 -7.55
CA ALA A 436 -32.41 -17.81 -7.78
C ALA A 436 -31.76 -19.22 -7.82
N ALA A 437 -30.44 -19.31 -7.94
CA ALA A 437 -29.71 -20.59 -7.99
C ALA A 437 -29.11 -21.02 -6.63
N ARG A 438 -29.42 -20.29 -5.57
CA ARG A 438 -28.90 -20.55 -4.20
C ARG A 438 -29.90 -21.24 -3.27
N SER A 439 -31.13 -21.55 -3.78
CA SER A 439 -32.19 -22.28 -3.04
C SER A 439 -31.96 -23.78 -3.03
#